data_47a96ee0729544d5d6664129062a55e9
#
_entry.id   47a96ee0729544d5d6664129062a55e9
#
_cell.length_a   1.000
_cell.length_b   1.000
_cell.length_c   1.000
_cell.angle_alpha   90.00
_cell.angle_beta   90.00
_cell.angle_gamma   90.00
#
_symmetry.space_group_name_H-M   'P 1'
#
loop_
_entity.id
_entity.type
_entity.pdbx_description
1 polymer ?
#
loop_
_entity_poly.entity_id
_entity_poly.type
_entity_poly.pdbx_seq_one_letter_code
_entity_poly.pdbx_strand_id
1 'polypeptide(L)'
;SLRHLNAFSKEVEFLSPAQLTEKDLSNIDLRIQPWGWDRAIATYLLGINPQLEQFLPSNEALDTIRNISNRSFAACSLLPHLVSLSNDLIGDSIYFTDSHEKVMQFFNDNPALYVIKAPWSSSGRGVRYIDNRVDESNKGWMKNILEQQGGLIIEPYYNRVLDFGMEFYASEQGEIEYKGLSIFSTENRAYSGNLLANEAIKEGIVNQFVKQELLQLVQTNICSQLASAFKGKYVGNFGVDMMVVTTDDATTFKLHPCVELNLRTTMGHVALALSPTDFAPKRMMKIDYLDKYHLAINLVGDDLLDTNL
;
A
#
# COMPACT_ATOMS: atom_id res chain seq x y z
N SER A 1 1.66 8.48 24.11
CA SER A 1 2.56 7.36 23.77
C SER A 1 1.74 6.08 23.74
N LEU A 2 2.11 5.10 22.93
CA LEU A 2 1.42 3.81 22.80
C LEU A 2 1.31 3.03 24.13
N ARG A 3 2.13 3.37 25.12
CA ARG A 3 2.05 2.86 26.50
C ARG A 3 0.70 3.11 27.17
N HIS A 4 -0.04 4.16 26.78
CA HIS A 4 -1.34 4.51 27.36
C HIS A 4 -2.52 3.69 26.79
N LEU A 5 -2.29 2.93 25.71
CA LEU A 5 -3.36 2.15 25.08
C LEU A 5 -3.55 0.76 25.71
N ASN A 6 -2.79 0.38 26.74
CA ASN A 6 -2.74 -0.99 27.28
C ASN A 6 -2.57 -2.07 26.18
N ALA A 7 -2.06 -1.65 25.00
CA ALA A 7 -1.94 -2.50 23.82
C ALA A 7 -0.74 -3.44 23.89
N PHE A 8 0.13 -3.26 24.89
CA PHE A 8 1.35 -4.06 25.04
C PHE A 8 1.28 -4.93 26.27
N SER A 9 1.67 -6.19 26.11
CA SER A 9 1.91 -7.10 27.23
C SER A 9 3.07 -6.58 28.11
N LYS A 10 3.19 -7.11 29.33
CA LYS A 10 4.31 -6.78 30.23
C LYS A 10 5.69 -7.17 29.68
N GLU A 11 5.73 -7.91 28.59
CA GLU A 11 6.94 -8.45 27.94
C GLU A 11 7.59 -7.48 26.93
N VAL A 12 6.97 -6.30 26.67
CA VAL A 12 7.51 -5.33 25.73
C VAL A 12 8.54 -4.43 26.40
N GLU A 13 9.79 -4.53 25.93
CA GLU A 13 10.88 -3.63 26.28
C GLU A 13 11.09 -2.56 25.20
N PHE A 14 11.18 -1.31 25.61
CA PHE A 14 11.49 -0.19 24.71
C PHE A 14 12.97 0.17 24.86
N LEU A 15 13.76 -0.10 23.80
CA LEU A 15 15.17 0.20 23.74
C LEU A 15 15.45 1.45 22.90
N SER A 16 16.36 2.29 23.37
CA SER A 16 16.98 3.30 22.53
C SER A 16 18.08 2.67 21.65
N PRO A 17 18.50 3.33 20.54
CA PRO A 17 19.64 2.85 19.77
C PRO A 17 20.90 2.60 20.60
N ALA A 18 21.21 3.48 21.57
CA ALA A 18 22.35 3.31 22.47
C ALA A 18 22.26 2.04 23.32
N GLN A 19 21.09 1.73 23.87
CA GLN A 19 20.86 0.51 24.64
C GLN A 19 20.97 -0.75 23.75
N LEU A 20 20.55 -0.67 22.49
CA LEU A 20 20.67 -1.78 21.55
C LEU A 20 22.15 -2.03 21.14
N THR A 21 22.97 -0.96 21.09
CA THR A 21 24.42 -1.07 20.83
C THR A 21 25.14 -1.93 21.89
N GLU A 22 24.71 -1.82 23.14
CA GLU A 22 25.33 -2.52 24.29
C GLU A 22 24.82 -3.95 24.48
N LYS A 23 23.76 -4.37 23.76
CA LYS A 23 23.19 -5.72 23.88
C LYS A 23 24.07 -6.76 23.16
N ASP A 24 24.39 -7.85 23.85
CA ASP A 24 24.92 -9.05 23.23
C ASP A 24 23.79 -9.84 22.56
N LEU A 25 23.89 -10.01 21.24
CA LEU A 25 22.91 -10.70 20.42
C LEU A 25 23.40 -12.07 19.92
N SER A 26 24.55 -12.55 20.38
CA SER A 26 25.21 -13.76 19.86
C SER A 26 24.44 -15.07 20.08
N ASN A 27 23.52 -15.11 21.07
CA ASN A 27 22.77 -16.33 21.43
C ASN A 27 21.25 -16.07 21.49
N ILE A 28 20.74 -15.08 20.73
CA ILE A 28 19.32 -14.71 20.71
C ILE A 28 18.73 -15.14 19.37
N ASP A 29 17.60 -15.81 19.43
CA ASP A 29 16.72 -15.96 18.25
C ASP A 29 15.93 -14.66 18.07
N LEU A 30 16.40 -13.82 17.13
CA LEU A 30 15.86 -12.48 16.91
C LEU A 30 15.26 -12.37 15.52
N ARG A 31 14.03 -11.90 15.48
CA ARG A 31 13.38 -11.48 14.24
C ARG A 31 13.26 -9.97 14.19
N ILE A 32 13.80 -9.36 13.14
CA ILE A 32 13.73 -7.93 12.92
C ILE A 32 12.57 -7.64 11.94
N GLN A 33 11.65 -6.76 12.35
CA GLN A 33 10.50 -6.37 11.53
C GLN A 33 10.41 -4.84 11.47
N PRO A 34 11.11 -4.20 10.51
CA PRO A 34 10.98 -2.78 10.28
C PRO A 34 9.63 -2.44 9.64
N TRP A 35 9.34 -1.14 9.52
CA TRP A 35 8.21 -0.69 8.73
C TRP A 35 8.26 -1.20 7.28
N GLY A 36 9.44 -1.20 6.67
CA GLY A 36 9.75 -1.78 5.38
C GLY A 36 11.24 -1.99 5.24
N TRP A 37 11.64 -2.99 4.45
CA TRP A 37 13.04 -3.29 4.19
C TRP A 37 13.57 -2.50 3.01
N ASP A 38 14.69 -1.81 3.22
CA ASP A 38 15.54 -1.24 2.19
C ASP A 38 17.01 -1.21 2.65
N ARG A 39 17.91 -0.80 1.76
CA ARG A 39 19.34 -0.71 2.10
C ARG A 39 19.64 0.33 3.18
N ALA A 40 18.83 1.38 3.31
CA ALA A 40 19.04 2.44 4.29
C ALA A 40 18.75 1.92 5.71
N ILE A 41 17.64 1.22 5.92
CA ILE A 41 17.33 0.62 7.23
C ILE A 41 18.32 -0.49 7.60
N ALA A 42 18.75 -1.32 6.65
CA ALA A 42 19.76 -2.33 6.90
C ALA A 42 21.10 -1.71 7.34
N THR A 43 21.57 -0.69 6.63
CA THR A 43 22.78 0.07 6.98
C THR A 43 22.64 0.76 8.34
N TYR A 44 21.50 1.35 8.64
CA TYR A 44 21.21 1.99 9.91
C TYR A 44 21.29 1.00 11.08
N LEU A 45 20.69 -0.18 10.94
CA LEU A 45 20.70 -1.21 11.97
C LEU A 45 22.12 -1.77 12.20
N LEU A 46 22.90 -2.00 11.14
CA LEU A 46 24.32 -2.40 11.25
C LEU A 46 25.16 -1.33 11.96
N GLY A 47 24.86 -0.05 11.72
CA GLY A 47 25.54 1.06 12.42
C GLY A 47 25.21 1.13 13.92
N ILE A 48 24.06 0.60 14.35
CA ILE A 48 23.70 0.50 15.77
C ILE A 48 24.41 -0.68 16.42
N ASN A 49 24.27 -1.88 15.86
CA ASN A 49 24.90 -3.06 16.41
C ASN A 49 25.30 -4.03 15.28
N PRO A 50 26.62 -4.22 15.03
CA PRO A 50 27.11 -5.11 13.97
C PRO A 50 26.64 -6.56 14.10
N GLN A 51 26.32 -7.05 15.30
CA GLN A 51 25.80 -8.42 15.50
C GLN A 51 24.42 -8.62 14.86
N LEU A 52 23.73 -7.55 14.45
CA LEU A 52 22.46 -7.64 13.72
C LEU A 52 22.64 -8.19 12.31
N GLU A 53 23.86 -8.21 11.74
CA GLU A 53 24.12 -8.66 10.36
C GLU A 53 23.50 -10.03 10.06
N GLN A 54 23.62 -10.98 10.98
CA GLN A 54 23.09 -12.34 10.83
C GLN A 54 21.54 -12.42 10.73
N PHE A 55 20.83 -11.36 11.13
CA PHE A 55 19.37 -11.28 11.14
C PHE A 55 18.80 -10.39 10.02
N LEU A 56 19.67 -9.77 9.22
CA LEU A 56 19.26 -8.89 8.13
C LEU A 56 19.09 -9.66 6.82
N PRO A 57 18.20 -9.19 5.93
CA PRO A 57 18.12 -9.71 4.57
C PRO A 57 19.44 -9.52 3.83
N SER A 58 19.81 -10.49 2.98
CA SER A 58 20.96 -10.34 2.08
C SER A 58 20.79 -9.16 1.12
N ASN A 59 21.87 -8.68 0.53
CA ASN A 59 21.82 -7.63 -0.49
C ASN A 59 20.97 -8.04 -1.69
N GLU A 60 21.01 -9.31 -2.09
CA GLU A 60 20.18 -9.86 -3.17
C GLU A 60 18.67 -9.83 -2.80
N ALA A 61 18.34 -10.17 -1.55
CA ALA A 61 16.97 -10.07 -1.05
C ALA A 61 16.49 -8.61 -1.05
N LEU A 62 17.33 -7.66 -0.60
CA LEU A 62 17.00 -6.23 -0.63
C LEU A 62 16.80 -5.70 -2.06
N ASP A 63 17.60 -6.12 -3.03
CA ASP A 63 17.40 -5.77 -4.43
C ASP A 63 16.12 -6.37 -4.99
N THR A 64 15.79 -7.59 -4.62
CA THR A 64 14.53 -8.23 -5.00
C THR A 64 13.33 -7.48 -4.42
N ILE A 65 13.37 -7.12 -3.13
CA ILE A 65 12.34 -6.31 -2.48
C ILE A 65 12.17 -4.98 -3.22
N ARG A 66 13.26 -4.30 -3.55
CA ARG A 66 13.23 -3.05 -4.32
C ARG A 66 12.56 -3.24 -5.69
N ASN A 67 12.88 -4.30 -6.40
CA ASN A 67 12.32 -4.59 -7.73
C ASN A 67 10.82 -4.90 -7.67
N ILE A 68 10.39 -5.69 -6.70
CA ILE A 68 8.95 -6.01 -6.51
C ILE A 68 8.18 -4.77 -6.01
N SER A 69 8.82 -3.89 -5.25
CA SER A 69 8.25 -2.61 -4.80
C SER A 69 8.14 -1.55 -5.90
N ASN A 70 8.71 -1.81 -7.09
CA ASN A 70 8.47 -0.96 -8.25
C ASN A 70 7.01 -1.10 -8.70
N ARG A 71 6.32 0.02 -8.87
CA ARG A 71 4.92 0.01 -9.33
C ARG A 71 4.71 -0.72 -10.64
N SER A 72 5.74 -0.81 -11.50
CA SER A 72 5.65 -1.59 -12.73
C SER A 72 5.41 -3.08 -12.49
N PHE A 73 5.88 -3.64 -11.37
CA PHE A 73 5.60 -5.04 -11.03
C PHE A 73 4.09 -5.27 -10.85
N ALA A 74 3.43 -4.45 -10.04
CA ALA A 74 1.98 -4.53 -9.87
C ALA A 74 1.24 -4.22 -11.18
N ALA A 75 1.61 -3.15 -11.87
CA ALA A 75 1.00 -2.68 -13.10
C ALA A 75 1.10 -3.66 -14.27
N CYS A 76 2.26 -4.32 -14.45
CA CYS A 76 2.49 -5.20 -15.62
C CYS A 76 2.25 -6.70 -15.32
N SER A 77 2.21 -7.11 -14.07
CA SER A 77 2.10 -8.52 -13.69
C SER A 77 0.83 -8.84 -12.89
N LEU A 78 0.62 -8.16 -11.78
CA LEU A 78 -0.49 -8.48 -10.88
C LEU A 78 -1.83 -7.95 -11.41
N LEU A 79 -1.91 -6.67 -11.76
CA LEU A 79 -3.15 -6.02 -12.21
C LEU A 79 -3.75 -6.68 -13.45
N PRO A 80 -3.02 -6.94 -14.56
CA PRO A 80 -3.60 -7.59 -15.73
C PRO A 80 -4.14 -8.99 -15.43
N HIS A 81 -3.44 -9.76 -14.59
CA HIS A 81 -3.92 -11.07 -14.16
C HIS A 81 -5.24 -10.95 -13.39
N LEU A 82 -5.31 -10.06 -12.40
CA LEU A 82 -6.52 -9.88 -11.60
C LEU A 82 -7.70 -9.40 -12.45
N VAL A 83 -7.50 -8.41 -13.32
CA VAL A 83 -8.56 -7.87 -14.17
C VAL A 83 -9.12 -8.94 -15.12
N SER A 84 -8.33 -9.90 -15.56
CA SER A 84 -8.78 -11.00 -16.43
C SER A 84 -9.76 -11.98 -15.76
N LEU A 85 -9.92 -11.94 -14.44
CA LEU A 85 -10.75 -12.89 -13.70
C LEU A 85 -12.25 -12.62 -13.80
N SER A 86 -12.67 -11.37 -14.03
CA SER A 86 -14.09 -11.00 -14.09
C SER A 86 -14.31 -9.69 -14.86
N ASN A 87 -15.46 -9.57 -15.51
CA ASN A 87 -15.91 -8.31 -16.14
C ASN A 87 -16.28 -7.22 -15.11
N ASP A 88 -16.47 -7.58 -13.84
CA ASP A 88 -16.72 -6.63 -12.74
C ASP A 88 -15.43 -6.03 -12.19
N LEU A 89 -14.27 -6.44 -12.72
CA LEU A 89 -12.96 -5.87 -12.44
C LEU A 89 -12.57 -4.87 -13.52
N ILE A 90 -11.82 -3.85 -13.12
CA ILE A 90 -11.31 -2.81 -14.03
C ILE A 90 -9.91 -2.39 -13.59
N GLY A 91 -9.12 -1.96 -14.52
CA GLY A 91 -7.78 -1.41 -14.31
C GLY A 91 -6.97 -1.61 -15.57
N ASP A 92 -6.27 -0.58 -15.95
CA ASP A 92 -5.35 -0.60 -17.08
C ASP A 92 -4.12 0.25 -16.73
N SER A 93 -2.99 -0.14 -17.26
CA SER A 93 -1.74 0.56 -17.02
C SER A 93 -0.75 0.33 -18.13
N ILE A 94 0.02 1.36 -18.43
CA ILE A 94 1.11 1.31 -19.40
C ILE A 94 2.39 1.69 -18.67
N TYR A 95 3.41 0.84 -18.76
CA TYR A 95 4.74 1.16 -18.26
C TYR A 95 5.62 1.64 -19.42
N PHE A 96 5.91 2.93 -19.41
CA PHE A 96 6.82 3.54 -20.38
C PHE A 96 8.26 3.54 -19.85
N THR A 97 9.17 2.95 -20.65
CA THR A 97 10.63 3.02 -20.45
C THR A 97 11.32 3.77 -21.58
N ASP A 98 10.53 4.31 -22.48
CA ASP A 98 10.98 5.02 -23.67
C ASP A 98 11.43 6.46 -23.39
N SER A 99 11.84 7.15 -24.45
CA SER A 99 12.23 8.55 -24.37
C SER A 99 11.05 9.46 -23.99
N HIS A 100 11.38 10.60 -23.42
CA HIS A 100 10.38 11.62 -23.07
C HIS A 100 9.52 12.04 -24.28
N GLU A 101 10.11 12.10 -25.50
CA GLU A 101 9.40 12.45 -26.73
C GLU A 101 8.29 11.45 -27.05
N LYS A 102 8.53 10.15 -26.88
CA LYS A 102 7.50 9.11 -27.11
C LYS A 102 6.38 9.18 -26.08
N VAL A 103 6.69 9.48 -24.82
CA VAL A 103 5.67 9.74 -23.78
C VAL A 103 4.83 10.95 -24.16
N MET A 104 5.44 12.04 -24.62
CA MET A 104 4.71 13.22 -25.10
C MET A 104 3.84 12.94 -26.31
N GLN A 105 4.35 12.13 -27.25
CA GLN A 105 3.57 11.70 -28.42
C GLN A 105 2.34 10.89 -27.98
N PHE A 106 2.49 9.96 -27.02
CA PHE A 106 1.35 9.20 -26.48
C PHE A 106 0.22 10.11 -25.98
N PHE A 107 0.52 11.15 -25.20
CA PHE A 107 -0.50 12.08 -24.71
C PHE A 107 -1.11 12.94 -25.80
N ASN A 108 -0.36 13.30 -26.84
CA ASN A 108 -0.89 14.04 -27.99
C ASN A 108 -1.85 13.19 -28.83
N ASP A 109 -1.54 11.91 -28.98
CA ASP A 109 -2.33 10.98 -29.78
C ASP A 109 -3.57 10.44 -29.02
N ASN A 110 -3.51 10.46 -27.67
CA ASN A 110 -4.55 9.93 -26.78
C ASN A 110 -4.97 10.97 -25.72
N PRO A 111 -5.64 12.06 -26.10
CA PRO A 111 -6.08 13.07 -25.15
C PRO A 111 -7.18 12.52 -24.24
N ALA A 112 -6.89 12.41 -22.93
CA ALA A 112 -7.82 11.97 -21.90
C ALA A 112 -7.30 12.39 -20.51
N LEU A 113 -8.06 12.07 -19.47
CA LEU A 113 -7.63 12.24 -18.09
C LEU A 113 -6.85 11.00 -17.62
N TYR A 114 -5.59 11.23 -17.26
CA TYR A 114 -4.65 10.19 -16.82
C TYR A 114 -4.07 10.46 -15.44
N VAL A 115 -3.67 9.37 -14.78
CA VAL A 115 -2.81 9.37 -13.60
C VAL A 115 -1.43 8.87 -14.01
N ILE A 116 -0.39 9.67 -13.72
CA ILE A 116 1.01 9.28 -13.95
C ILE A 116 1.67 9.00 -12.62
N LYS A 117 2.36 7.88 -12.52
CA LYS A 117 3.04 7.46 -11.29
C LYS A 117 4.53 7.21 -11.56
N ALA A 118 5.38 7.72 -10.65
CA ALA A 118 6.78 7.34 -10.62
C ALA A 118 6.93 5.87 -10.17
N PRO A 119 7.91 5.10 -10.71
CA PRO A 119 8.15 3.71 -10.35
C PRO A 119 8.31 3.49 -8.84
N TRP A 120 9.05 4.37 -8.18
CA TRP A 120 9.23 4.38 -6.73
C TRP A 120 8.87 5.73 -6.15
N SER A 121 7.89 5.74 -5.27
CA SER A 121 7.57 6.92 -4.46
C SER A 121 6.71 6.49 -3.26
N SER A 122 6.51 7.40 -2.32
CA SER A 122 5.66 7.18 -1.16
C SER A 122 4.75 8.39 -0.92
N SER A 123 3.64 8.16 -0.22
CA SER A 123 2.75 9.22 0.27
C SER A 123 2.26 10.19 -0.81
N GLY A 124 1.91 9.67 -1.99
CA GLY A 124 1.36 10.46 -3.10
C GLY A 124 2.33 11.42 -3.81
N ARG A 125 3.57 11.55 -3.35
CA ARG A 125 4.54 12.53 -3.91
C ARG A 125 4.95 12.24 -5.35
N GLY A 126 4.89 10.99 -5.77
CA GLY A 126 5.23 10.54 -7.13
C GLY A 126 4.02 10.32 -8.02
N VAL A 127 2.92 11.03 -7.81
CA VAL A 127 1.70 10.93 -8.59
C VAL A 127 1.34 12.29 -9.18
N ARG A 128 1.02 12.32 -10.49
CA ARG A 128 0.57 13.49 -11.23
C ARG A 128 -0.69 13.17 -12.01
N TYR A 129 -1.45 14.20 -12.35
CA TYR A 129 -2.67 14.10 -13.12
C TYR A 129 -2.52 14.93 -14.38
N ILE A 130 -2.94 14.35 -15.51
CA ILE A 130 -2.95 15.01 -16.81
C ILE A 130 -4.40 15.09 -17.27
N ASP A 131 -4.87 16.28 -17.51
CA ASP A 131 -6.22 16.53 -18.07
C ASP A 131 -6.06 16.98 -19.53
N ASN A 132 -6.26 16.06 -20.45
CA ASN A 132 -6.19 16.24 -21.91
C ASN A 132 -4.87 16.78 -22.46
N ARG A 133 -4.15 17.63 -21.73
CA ARG A 133 -2.89 18.23 -22.18
C ARG A 133 -1.86 18.26 -21.08
N VAL A 134 -0.62 18.00 -21.47
CA VAL A 134 0.53 18.04 -20.57
C VAL A 134 1.03 19.47 -20.46
N ASP A 135 1.00 20.05 -19.26
CA ASP A 135 1.60 21.34 -18.96
C ASP A 135 3.14 21.25 -18.79
N GLU A 136 3.81 22.40 -18.76
CA GLU A 136 5.29 22.46 -18.67
C GLU A 136 5.83 21.90 -17.35
N SER A 137 5.07 22.01 -16.24
CA SER A 137 5.44 21.44 -14.94
C SER A 137 5.45 19.91 -15.00
N ASN A 138 4.41 19.31 -15.58
CA ASN A 138 4.30 17.89 -15.75
C ASN A 138 5.31 17.35 -16.76
N LYS A 139 5.62 18.07 -17.86
CA LYS A 139 6.69 17.73 -18.81
C LYS A 139 8.05 17.62 -18.10
N GLY A 140 8.43 18.66 -17.35
CA GLY A 140 9.68 18.67 -16.61
C GLY A 140 9.77 17.56 -15.57
N TRP A 141 8.68 17.30 -14.85
CA TRP A 141 8.61 16.23 -13.87
C TRP A 141 8.76 14.85 -14.53
N MET A 142 8.04 14.56 -15.61
CA MET A 142 8.12 13.28 -16.32
C MET A 142 9.55 13.03 -16.86
N LYS A 143 10.19 14.07 -17.44
CA LYS A 143 11.57 13.98 -17.90
C LYS A 143 12.51 13.58 -16.77
N ASN A 144 12.42 14.26 -15.62
CA ASN A 144 13.25 13.96 -14.47
C ASN A 144 13.03 12.54 -13.93
N ILE A 145 11.77 12.05 -13.88
CA ILE A 145 11.48 10.68 -13.43
C ILE A 145 12.04 9.65 -14.41
N LEU A 146 11.88 9.84 -15.71
CA LEU A 146 12.47 8.95 -16.74
C LEU A 146 13.98 8.87 -16.59
N GLU A 147 14.66 10.00 -16.41
CA GLU A 147 16.11 10.08 -16.23
C GLU A 147 16.58 9.41 -14.93
N GLN A 148 15.86 9.61 -13.82
CA GLN A 148 16.27 9.14 -12.49
C GLN A 148 15.82 7.72 -12.17
N GLN A 149 14.65 7.31 -12.67
CA GLN A 149 14.02 6.04 -12.32
C GLN A 149 13.78 5.11 -13.52
N GLY A 150 14.07 5.55 -14.72
CA GLY A 150 14.06 4.72 -15.94
C GLY A 150 12.66 4.36 -16.45
N GLY A 151 11.60 5.00 -15.98
CA GLY A 151 10.25 4.71 -16.48
C GLY A 151 9.15 5.54 -15.84
N LEU A 152 7.93 5.39 -16.37
CA LEU A 152 6.69 5.99 -15.86
C LEU A 152 5.55 4.97 -16.00
N ILE A 153 4.65 4.94 -15.03
CA ILE A 153 3.39 4.23 -15.12
C ILE A 153 2.30 5.24 -15.47
N ILE A 154 1.50 4.95 -16.50
CA ILE A 154 0.39 5.79 -16.95
C ILE A 154 -0.87 4.94 -16.85
N GLU A 155 -1.88 5.45 -16.16
CA GLU A 155 -3.16 4.79 -15.94
C GLU A 155 -4.30 5.72 -16.35
N PRO A 156 -5.42 5.20 -16.88
CA PRO A 156 -6.64 5.99 -17.00
C PRO A 156 -7.07 6.53 -15.63
N TYR A 157 -7.65 7.72 -15.60
CA TYR A 157 -8.30 8.21 -14.40
C TYR A 157 -9.65 7.52 -14.23
N TYR A 158 -9.92 7.06 -13.02
CA TYR A 158 -11.19 6.42 -12.66
C TYR A 158 -11.96 7.26 -11.64
N ASN A 159 -13.29 7.32 -11.79
CA ASN A 159 -14.18 7.97 -10.83
C ASN A 159 -14.30 7.12 -9.57
N ARG A 160 -13.51 7.46 -8.57
CA ARG A 160 -13.37 6.73 -7.33
C ARG A 160 -14.57 6.97 -6.39
N VAL A 161 -15.10 5.89 -5.82
CA VAL A 161 -16.20 5.88 -4.85
C VAL A 161 -15.69 5.50 -3.45
N LEU A 162 -14.85 4.47 -3.36
CA LEU A 162 -14.33 3.97 -2.08
C LEU A 162 -12.88 3.53 -2.23
N ASP A 163 -12.02 3.99 -1.31
CA ASP A 163 -10.65 3.47 -1.15
C ASP A 163 -10.60 2.45 -0.03
N PHE A 164 -9.97 1.31 -0.29
CA PHE A 164 -9.68 0.32 0.73
C PHE A 164 -8.45 -0.51 0.35
N GLY A 165 -7.93 -1.28 1.29
CA GLY A 165 -6.83 -2.21 1.06
C GLY A 165 -7.15 -3.59 1.60
N MET A 166 -6.48 -4.58 1.06
CA MET A 166 -6.32 -5.90 1.66
C MET A 166 -4.92 -6.00 2.25
N GLU A 167 -4.84 -6.38 3.52
CA GLU A 167 -3.59 -6.51 4.24
C GLU A 167 -3.21 -7.98 4.37
N PHE A 168 -1.93 -8.27 4.19
CA PHE A 168 -1.39 -9.62 4.14
C PHE A 168 -0.08 -9.75 4.90
N TYR A 169 0.31 -10.99 5.16
CA TYR A 169 1.60 -11.36 5.67
C TYR A 169 2.20 -12.50 4.83
N ALA A 170 3.46 -12.36 4.40
CA ALA A 170 4.21 -13.41 3.71
C ALA A 170 5.15 -14.12 4.69
N SER A 171 5.04 -15.44 4.79
CA SER A 171 5.88 -16.29 5.63
C SER A 171 7.21 -16.64 4.95
N GLU A 172 8.15 -17.18 5.71
CA GLU A 172 9.43 -17.70 5.18
C GLU A 172 9.24 -18.86 4.19
N GLN A 173 8.18 -19.64 4.38
CA GLN A 173 7.82 -20.76 3.51
C GLN A 173 7.17 -20.29 2.19
N GLY A 174 6.89 -18.99 2.07
CA GLY A 174 6.21 -18.39 0.92
C GLY A 174 4.69 -18.48 1.00
N GLU A 175 4.14 -18.86 2.15
CA GLU A 175 2.71 -18.82 2.38
C GLU A 175 2.26 -17.38 2.60
N ILE A 176 1.12 -17.03 2.02
CA ILE A 176 0.52 -15.71 2.18
C ILE A 176 -0.77 -15.82 2.98
N GLU A 177 -0.77 -15.14 4.12
CA GLU A 177 -1.90 -15.06 5.01
C GLU A 177 -2.63 -13.72 4.82
N TYR A 178 -3.93 -13.76 4.57
CA TYR A 178 -4.79 -12.57 4.60
C TYR A 178 -5.01 -12.14 6.05
N LYS A 179 -4.82 -10.84 6.32
CA LYS A 179 -4.94 -10.25 7.66
C LYS A 179 -6.23 -9.45 7.86
N GLY A 180 -6.85 -8.97 6.80
CA GLY A 180 -8.12 -8.26 6.87
C GLY A 180 -8.22 -7.09 5.90
N LEU A 181 -9.42 -6.51 5.83
CA LEU A 181 -9.71 -5.28 5.10
C LEU A 181 -9.28 -4.03 5.88
N SER A 182 -8.79 -3.06 5.15
CA SER A 182 -8.40 -1.74 5.65
C SER A 182 -9.15 -0.68 4.85
N ILE A 183 -10.18 -0.06 5.43
CA ILE A 183 -10.90 1.05 4.78
C ILE A 183 -10.25 2.34 5.22
N PHE A 184 -9.79 3.13 4.26
CA PHE A 184 -9.09 4.37 4.53
C PHE A 184 -9.69 5.54 3.76
N SER A 185 -9.44 6.74 4.25
CA SER A 185 -9.81 7.98 3.61
C SER A 185 -8.57 8.78 3.20
N THR A 186 -8.74 9.57 2.15
CA THR A 186 -7.73 10.50 1.66
C THR A 186 -8.31 11.90 1.60
N GLU A 187 -7.58 12.89 2.10
CA GLU A 187 -7.91 14.32 1.95
C GLU A 187 -6.80 14.98 1.13
N ASN A 188 -7.17 15.77 0.15
CA ASN A 188 -6.21 16.39 -0.77
C ASN A 188 -5.20 15.39 -1.38
N ARG A 189 -5.66 14.15 -1.65
CA ARG A 189 -4.85 13.05 -2.19
C ARG A 189 -3.78 12.50 -1.23
N ALA A 190 -3.82 12.88 0.02
CA ALA A 190 -2.97 12.35 1.07
C ALA A 190 -3.81 11.47 2.01
N TYR A 191 -3.19 10.43 2.56
CA TYR A 191 -3.82 9.61 3.57
C TYR A 191 -4.28 10.47 4.76
N SER A 192 -5.54 10.32 5.18
CA SER A 192 -6.12 11.07 6.30
C SER A 192 -6.52 10.17 7.48
N GLY A 193 -6.82 8.90 7.26
CA GLY A 193 -7.16 8.00 8.34
C GLY A 193 -7.70 6.65 7.91
N ASN A 194 -7.94 5.77 8.90
CA ASN A 194 -8.54 4.45 8.72
C ASN A 194 -9.76 4.26 9.61
N LEU A 195 -10.74 3.54 9.09
CA LEU A 195 -11.86 3.02 9.87
C LEU A 195 -11.38 1.88 10.78
N LEU A 196 -11.67 1.98 12.07
CA LEU A 196 -11.49 0.93 13.06
C LEU A 196 -12.84 0.26 13.33
N ALA A 197 -13.02 -0.92 12.80
CA ALA A 197 -14.22 -1.75 12.95
C ALA A 197 -13.84 -3.22 12.80
N ASN A 198 -14.71 -4.14 13.23
CA ASN A 198 -14.50 -5.56 12.95
C ASN A 198 -14.61 -5.87 11.45
N GLU A 199 -14.16 -7.04 11.04
CA GLU A 199 -14.09 -7.41 9.63
C GLU A 199 -15.47 -7.43 8.97
N ALA A 200 -16.51 -7.96 9.64
CA ALA A 200 -17.85 -8.02 9.09
C ALA A 200 -18.45 -6.64 8.77
N ILE A 201 -18.16 -5.62 9.58
CA ILE A 201 -18.58 -4.23 9.30
C ILE A 201 -17.85 -3.70 8.06
N LYS A 202 -16.53 -3.91 7.95
CA LYS A 202 -15.74 -3.46 6.81
C LYS A 202 -16.16 -4.16 5.51
N GLU A 203 -16.36 -5.47 5.56
CA GLU A 203 -16.95 -6.23 4.44
C GLU A 203 -18.33 -5.69 4.05
N GLY A 204 -19.21 -5.43 5.02
CA GLY A 204 -20.53 -4.87 4.78
C GLY A 204 -20.51 -3.50 4.07
N ILE A 205 -19.47 -2.68 4.31
CA ILE A 205 -19.29 -1.41 3.60
C ILE A 205 -18.89 -1.65 2.14
N VAL A 206 -17.88 -2.51 1.90
CA VAL A 206 -17.43 -2.78 0.54
C VAL A 206 -18.49 -3.51 -0.26
N ASN A 207 -19.28 -4.40 0.37
CA ASN A 207 -20.33 -5.18 -0.25
C ASN A 207 -21.57 -4.34 -0.68
N GLN A 208 -21.64 -3.07 -0.31
CA GLN A 208 -22.63 -2.15 -0.89
C GLN A 208 -22.38 -1.89 -2.39
N PHE A 209 -21.14 -2.08 -2.85
CA PHE A 209 -20.71 -1.77 -4.21
C PHE A 209 -20.29 -2.99 -5.01
N VAL A 210 -19.64 -3.97 -4.36
CA VAL A 210 -19.09 -5.16 -5.02
C VAL A 210 -19.48 -6.43 -4.25
N LYS A 211 -19.67 -7.53 -4.97
CA LYS A 211 -20.08 -8.79 -4.36
C LYS A 211 -18.96 -9.42 -3.53
N GLN A 212 -19.33 -10.08 -2.44
CA GLN A 212 -18.40 -10.80 -1.55
C GLN A 212 -17.56 -11.83 -2.31
N GLU A 213 -18.18 -12.55 -3.24
CA GLU A 213 -17.50 -13.58 -4.04
C GLU A 213 -16.40 -12.99 -4.91
N LEU A 214 -16.59 -11.75 -5.39
CA LEU A 214 -15.57 -11.04 -6.16
C LEU A 214 -14.37 -10.67 -5.28
N LEU A 215 -14.61 -10.21 -4.05
CA LEU A 215 -13.54 -9.93 -3.09
C LEU A 215 -12.73 -11.19 -2.76
N GLN A 216 -13.42 -12.30 -2.50
CA GLN A 216 -12.78 -13.60 -2.22
C GLN A 216 -11.99 -14.12 -3.41
N LEU A 217 -12.51 -13.95 -4.63
CA LEU A 217 -11.79 -14.31 -5.86
C LEU A 217 -10.49 -13.53 -5.99
N VAL A 218 -10.54 -12.20 -5.81
CA VAL A 218 -9.38 -11.33 -5.87
C VAL A 218 -8.37 -11.67 -4.78
N GLN A 219 -8.80 -11.83 -3.53
CA GLN A 219 -7.96 -12.22 -2.39
C GLN A 219 -7.20 -13.53 -2.65
N THR A 220 -7.91 -14.58 -3.09
CA THR A 220 -7.33 -15.90 -3.38
C THR A 220 -6.27 -15.79 -4.48
N ASN A 221 -6.55 -15.01 -5.54
CA ASN A 221 -5.62 -14.84 -6.65
C ASN A 221 -4.41 -13.98 -6.27
N ILE A 222 -4.55 -12.96 -5.45
CA ILE A 222 -3.40 -12.21 -4.88
C ILE A 222 -2.51 -13.19 -4.10
N CYS A 223 -3.07 -13.99 -3.20
CA CYS A 223 -2.30 -14.96 -2.43
C CYS A 223 -1.53 -15.93 -3.34
N SER A 224 -2.17 -16.51 -4.33
CA SER A 224 -1.54 -17.49 -5.21
C SER A 224 -0.45 -16.88 -6.10
N GLN A 225 -0.68 -15.71 -6.68
CA GLN A 225 0.27 -15.02 -7.57
C GLN A 225 1.51 -14.54 -6.80
N LEU A 226 1.30 -13.95 -5.63
CA LEU A 226 2.40 -13.39 -4.84
C LEU A 226 3.16 -14.45 -4.06
N ALA A 227 2.56 -15.59 -3.70
CA ALA A 227 3.27 -16.71 -3.07
C ALA A 227 4.49 -17.15 -3.88
N SER A 228 4.33 -17.32 -5.19
CA SER A 228 5.42 -17.67 -6.10
C SER A 228 6.47 -16.55 -6.22
N ALA A 229 6.03 -15.30 -6.28
CA ALA A 229 6.93 -14.15 -6.41
C ALA A 229 7.76 -13.89 -5.14
N PHE A 230 7.20 -14.19 -3.95
CA PHE A 230 7.80 -13.87 -2.66
C PHE A 230 8.62 -15.00 -2.06
N LYS A 231 8.35 -16.26 -2.43
CA LYS A 231 9.03 -17.43 -1.87
C LYS A 231 10.55 -17.29 -1.90
N GLY A 232 11.18 -17.31 -0.72
CA GLY A 232 12.62 -17.15 -0.54
C GLY A 232 13.17 -15.74 -0.83
N LYS A 233 12.29 -14.74 -1.01
CA LYS A 233 12.68 -13.38 -1.41
C LYS A 233 12.10 -12.29 -0.51
N TYR A 234 10.91 -12.49 0.00
CA TYR A 234 10.24 -11.54 0.88
C TYR A 234 9.54 -12.23 2.03
N VAL A 235 9.75 -11.71 3.23
CA VAL A 235 9.05 -12.12 4.45
C VAL A 235 8.60 -10.87 5.18
N GLY A 236 7.32 -10.78 5.51
CA GLY A 236 6.77 -9.64 6.24
C GLY A 236 5.38 -9.22 5.80
N ASN A 237 4.96 -8.09 6.34
CA ASN A 237 3.68 -7.48 6.03
C ASN A 237 3.70 -6.83 4.65
N PHE A 238 2.60 -6.93 3.92
CA PHE A 238 2.35 -6.15 2.71
C PHE A 238 0.87 -5.85 2.55
N GLY A 239 0.56 -4.76 1.83
CA GLY A 239 -0.81 -4.35 1.53
C GLY A 239 -1.02 -4.17 0.02
N VAL A 240 -2.25 -4.43 -0.43
CA VAL A 240 -2.70 -4.14 -1.79
C VAL A 240 -3.81 -3.11 -1.70
N ASP A 241 -3.52 -1.90 -2.16
CA ASP A 241 -4.52 -0.83 -2.23
C ASP A 241 -5.47 -1.08 -3.39
N MET A 242 -6.74 -0.89 -3.16
CA MET A 242 -7.85 -1.12 -4.09
C MET A 242 -8.79 0.08 -4.09
N MET A 243 -9.60 0.20 -5.12
CA MET A 243 -10.68 1.18 -5.12
C MET A 243 -11.93 0.64 -5.82
N VAL A 244 -13.08 1.00 -5.29
CA VAL A 244 -14.34 0.91 -6.04
C VAL A 244 -14.45 2.14 -6.91
N VAL A 245 -14.83 1.94 -8.15
CA VAL A 245 -15.04 3.01 -9.13
C VAL A 245 -16.44 2.93 -9.69
N THR A 246 -17.01 4.07 -10.03
CA THR A 246 -18.25 4.14 -10.81
C THR A 246 -17.93 4.25 -12.30
N THR A 247 -18.76 3.64 -13.12
CA THR A 247 -18.73 3.81 -14.57
C THR A 247 -19.45 5.11 -14.98
N ASP A 248 -19.41 5.45 -16.24
CA ASP A 248 -19.97 6.72 -16.77
C ASP A 248 -21.48 6.90 -16.52
N ASP A 249 -22.22 5.81 -16.31
CA ASP A 249 -23.65 5.85 -15.97
C ASP A 249 -23.93 6.16 -14.49
N ALA A 250 -22.87 6.26 -13.66
CA ALA A 250 -22.93 6.50 -12.22
C ALA A 250 -23.79 5.50 -11.42
N THR A 251 -24.22 4.40 -12.04
CA THR A 251 -25.08 3.37 -11.43
C THR A 251 -24.39 2.01 -11.32
N THR A 252 -23.36 1.77 -12.13
CA THR A 252 -22.59 0.54 -12.16
C THR A 252 -21.25 0.75 -11.46
N PHE A 253 -20.93 -0.17 -10.53
CA PHE A 253 -19.68 -0.15 -9.81
C PHE A 253 -18.77 -1.28 -10.29
N LYS A 254 -17.47 -0.99 -10.36
CA LYS A 254 -16.42 -1.97 -10.62
C LYS A 254 -15.31 -1.88 -9.58
N LEU A 255 -14.62 -2.98 -9.37
CA LEU A 255 -13.46 -3.03 -8.48
C LEU A 255 -12.17 -2.88 -9.29
N HIS A 256 -11.34 -1.89 -8.93
CA HIS A 256 -9.94 -1.84 -9.33
C HIS A 256 -9.12 -2.63 -8.31
N PRO A 257 -8.66 -3.84 -8.65
CA PRO A 257 -8.18 -4.82 -7.67
C PRO A 257 -6.73 -4.60 -7.22
N CYS A 258 -6.00 -3.66 -7.82
CA CYS A 258 -4.61 -3.36 -7.45
C CYS A 258 -4.20 -1.96 -7.93
N VAL A 259 -4.42 -0.94 -7.11
CA VAL A 259 -3.97 0.44 -7.35
C VAL A 259 -2.49 0.59 -7.01
N GLU A 260 -2.05 -0.08 -5.94
CA GLU A 260 -0.66 -0.10 -5.47
C GLU A 260 -0.39 -1.36 -4.65
N LEU A 261 0.79 -1.96 -4.83
CA LEU A 261 1.34 -2.99 -3.97
C LEU A 261 2.36 -2.36 -3.02
N ASN A 262 2.07 -2.42 -1.73
CA ASN A 262 2.89 -1.84 -0.66
C ASN A 262 3.68 -2.95 0.05
N LEU A 263 4.92 -3.20 -0.35
CA LEU A 263 5.76 -4.27 0.21
C LEU A 263 6.41 -3.84 1.55
N ARG A 264 5.57 -3.53 2.51
CA ARG A 264 5.90 -3.02 3.84
C ARG A 264 4.69 -3.08 4.77
N THR A 265 4.91 -2.84 6.06
CA THR A 265 3.79 -2.51 6.96
C THR A 265 3.09 -1.24 6.46
N THR A 266 1.77 -1.23 6.49
CA THR A 266 0.93 -0.11 6.08
C THR A 266 0.17 0.46 7.28
N MET A 267 -0.47 1.61 7.10
CA MET A 267 -1.41 2.12 8.10
C MET A 267 -2.64 1.22 8.26
N GLY A 268 -2.95 0.42 7.23
CA GLY A 268 -3.96 -0.63 7.30
C GLY A 268 -3.63 -1.69 8.34
N HIS A 269 -2.39 -2.18 8.40
CA HIS A 269 -1.95 -3.13 9.45
C HIS A 269 -2.07 -2.52 10.85
N VAL A 270 -1.73 -1.23 11.01
CA VAL A 270 -1.92 -0.52 12.28
C VAL A 270 -3.41 -0.45 12.64
N ALA A 271 -4.25 -0.12 11.67
CA ALA A 271 -5.70 -0.07 11.87
C ALA A 271 -6.27 -1.45 12.25
N LEU A 272 -5.82 -2.53 11.61
CA LEU A 272 -6.24 -3.88 11.97
C LEU A 272 -5.87 -4.23 13.41
N ALA A 273 -4.64 -3.91 13.83
CA ALA A 273 -4.18 -4.16 15.20
C ALA A 273 -4.94 -3.34 16.27
N LEU A 274 -5.55 -2.21 15.89
CA LEU A 274 -6.33 -1.34 16.77
C LEU A 274 -7.84 -1.56 16.63
N SER A 275 -8.27 -2.33 15.64
CA SER A 275 -9.68 -2.64 15.39
C SER A 275 -10.23 -3.61 16.43
N PRO A 276 -11.50 -3.46 16.86
CA PRO A 276 -12.15 -4.42 17.72
C PRO A 276 -12.42 -5.72 16.96
N THR A 277 -12.40 -6.84 17.69
CA THR A 277 -12.76 -8.17 17.16
C THR A 277 -14.27 -8.44 17.25
N ASP A 278 -14.96 -7.72 18.13
CA ASP A 278 -16.40 -7.83 18.36
C ASP A 278 -17.16 -6.62 17.76
N PHE A 279 -18.47 -6.62 17.93
CA PHE A 279 -19.34 -5.54 17.48
C PHE A 279 -19.25 -4.34 18.44
N ALA A 280 -18.17 -3.57 18.29
CA ALA A 280 -17.98 -2.30 18.98
C ALA A 280 -18.35 -1.11 18.07
N PRO A 281 -18.62 0.08 18.62
CA PRO A 281 -18.86 1.28 17.82
C PRO A 281 -17.69 1.56 16.86
N LYS A 282 -18.02 1.96 15.64
CA LYS A 282 -17.04 2.38 14.65
C LYS A 282 -16.21 3.54 15.16
N ARG A 283 -14.92 3.53 14.89
CA ARG A 283 -13.99 4.62 15.23
C ARG A 283 -13.18 4.99 14.01
N MET A 284 -12.70 6.22 13.97
CA MET A 284 -11.75 6.69 12.95
C MET A 284 -10.40 6.92 13.60
N MET A 285 -9.38 6.28 13.06
CA MET A 285 -7.98 6.55 13.35
C MET A 285 -7.48 7.63 12.41
N LYS A 286 -6.92 8.72 12.93
CA LYS A 286 -6.29 9.80 12.16
C LYS A 286 -4.86 10.03 12.64
N ILE A 287 -4.02 10.47 11.70
CA ILE A 287 -2.66 10.93 12.01
C ILE A 287 -2.61 12.42 11.73
N ASP A 288 -2.50 13.20 12.78
CA ASP A 288 -2.36 14.66 12.70
C ASP A 288 -0.92 15.08 12.97
N TYR A 289 -0.46 16.12 12.30
CA TYR A 289 0.84 16.75 12.55
C TYR A 289 0.61 18.17 13.10
N LEU A 290 0.95 18.37 14.37
CA LEU A 290 0.93 19.69 15.02
C LEU A 290 2.36 20.19 15.23
N ASP A 291 3.01 19.80 16.30
CA ASP A 291 4.46 19.93 16.59
C ASP A 291 5.21 18.61 16.34
N LYS A 292 4.50 17.52 16.38
CA LYS A 292 4.90 16.14 16.11
C LYS A 292 3.69 15.36 15.58
N TYR A 293 3.89 14.11 15.18
CA TYR A 293 2.80 13.23 14.78
C TYR A 293 1.98 12.78 15.99
N HIS A 294 0.66 12.94 15.90
CA HIS A 294 -0.32 12.49 16.87
C HIS A 294 -1.26 11.47 16.26
N LEU A 295 -1.46 10.37 16.98
CA LEU A 295 -2.50 9.40 16.66
C LEU A 295 -3.76 9.77 17.43
N ALA A 296 -4.83 10.08 16.72
CA ALA A 296 -6.17 10.32 17.29
C ALA A 296 -7.11 9.17 16.92
N ILE A 297 -7.93 8.73 17.87
CA ILE A 297 -8.99 7.73 17.66
C ILE A 297 -10.29 8.32 18.16
N ASN A 298 -11.21 8.58 17.23
CA ASN A 298 -12.51 9.20 17.52
C ASN A 298 -13.65 8.26 17.19
N LEU A 299 -14.76 8.34 17.94
CA LEU A 299 -16.00 7.68 17.58
C LEU A 299 -16.54 8.28 16.28
N VAL A 300 -17.08 7.43 15.42
CA VAL A 300 -17.71 7.82 14.16
C VAL A 300 -19.21 7.61 14.32
N GLY A 301 -19.99 8.67 14.05
CA GLY A 301 -21.45 8.54 13.89
C GLY A 301 -21.78 7.75 12.61
N ASP A 302 -23.01 7.29 12.50
CA ASP A 302 -23.45 6.50 11.35
C ASP A 302 -23.42 7.27 10.01
N ASP A 303 -23.39 8.61 10.08
CA ASP A 303 -23.46 9.51 8.91
C ASP A 303 -22.12 9.72 8.16
N LEU A 304 -21.01 9.18 8.64
CA LEU A 304 -19.68 9.47 8.07
C LEU A 304 -19.35 8.69 6.78
N LEU A 305 -20.26 7.84 6.31
CA LEU A 305 -20.14 7.16 5.01
C LEU A 305 -20.79 7.95 3.87
N ASP A 306 -21.56 9.01 4.18
CA ASP A 306 -22.27 9.82 3.18
C ASP A 306 -21.45 10.98 2.58
N THR A 307 -20.23 11.22 3.01
CA THR A 307 -19.51 12.47 2.66
C THR A 307 -18.61 12.39 1.44
N ASN A 308 -18.60 11.30 0.71
CA ASN A 308 -17.82 11.17 -0.53
C ASN A 308 -18.66 10.76 -1.75
N LEU A 309 -19.97 10.89 -1.67
CA LEU A 309 -20.86 10.76 -2.82
C LEU A 309 -21.13 12.12 -3.44
#